data_7114f4fb9d7a85440d6b43cea46fce33
#
_entry.id   7114f4fb9d7a85440d6b43cea46fce33
#
_cell.length_a   1.000
_cell.length_b   1.000
_cell.length_c   1.000
_cell.angle_alpha   90.00
_cell.angle_beta   90.00
_cell.angle_gamma   90.00
#
_symmetry.space_group_name_H-M   'P 1'
#
loop_
_entity.id
_entity.type
_entity.pdbx_description
1 polymer ?
#
loop_
_entity_poly.entity_id
_entity_poly.type
_entity_poly.pdbx_seq_one_letter_code
_entity_poly.pdbx_strand_id
1 'polypeptide(L)'
;MGGDYGVDWGSLRTRDGVGMDPAPIGVMLSAPDPGTANEAYWGIEGPAFYSRYLEEAALPVTRVLVDAVCDGECTYWGTVYAMDALVELTCECDSARPELDGTDLPDRCLAVVRARLPRLYQILEQATDDMILSNLITIVHNAEDDTPTRQALLEKLSRRDLDVLSADEVSRQLAKEHQRQEK
;
A
#
# COMPACT_ATOMS: atom_id res chain seq x y z
N MET A 1 5.24 6.85 19.67
CA MET A 1 5.15 8.23 19.15
C MET A 1 3.70 8.47 18.77
N GLY A 2 2.96 9.33 19.49
CA GLY A 2 1.60 9.74 19.10
C GLY A 2 1.74 10.70 17.92
N GLY A 3 1.53 10.18 16.72
CA GLY A 3 1.77 10.94 15.51
C GLY A 3 0.64 11.92 15.24
N ASP A 4 0.86 13.17 15.56
CA ASP A 4 0.15 14.27 14.90
C ASP A 4 0.75 14.38 13.47
N TYR A 5 0.21 13.60 12.55
CA TYR A 5 0.63 13.62 11.14
C TYR A 5 0.11 14.87 10.39
N GLY A 6 -0.30 15.92 11.11
CA GLY A 6 -0.89 17.14 10.53
C GLY A 6 -2.26 16.92 9.89
N VAL A 7 -2.97 15.86 10.31
CA VAL A 7 -4.28 15.46 9.79
C VAL A 7 -5.34 15.64 10.87
N ASP A 8 -6.47 16.24 10.54
CA ASP A 8 -7.64 16.26 11.42
C ASP A 8 -8.38 14.91 11.34
N TRP A 9 -7.81 13.91 12.02
CA TRP A 9 -8.34 12.55 12.07
C TRP A 9 -9.76 12.48 12.63
N GLY A 10 -10.11 13.43 13.50
CA GLY A 10 -11.42 13.48 14.13
C GLY A 10 -12.56 13.88 13.19
N SER A 11 -12.26 14.52 12.06
CA SER A 11 -13.25 14.95 11.07
C SER A 11 -13.50 13.97 9.94
N LEU A 12 -12.63 12.96 9.77
CA LEU A 12 -12.71 12.01 8.67
C LEU A 12 -13.90 11.06 8.84
N ARG A 13 -14.66 10.87 7.78
CA ARG A 13 -15.74 9.89 7.76
C ARG A 13 -15.16 8.49 7.52
N THR A 14 -15.66 7.56 8.30
CA THR A 14 -15.28 6.15 8.26
C THR A 14 -16.54 5.29 8.17
N ARG A 15 -16.37 4.01 7.94
CA ARG A 15 -17.47 3.05 7.94
C ARG A 15 -18.32 3.11 9.23
N ASP A 16 -17.66 3.29 10.37
CA ASP A 16 -18.30 3.21 11.69
C ASP A 16 -18.76 4.59 12.22
N GLY A 17 -18.62 5.66 11.42
CA GLY A 17 -19.05 7.00 11.79
C GLY A 17 -18.06 8.09 11.42
N VAL A 18 -17.71 8.94 12.38
CA VAL A 18 -16.78 10.06 12.20
C VAL A 18 -15.62 9.90 13.17
N GLY A 19 -14.44 10.14 12.62
CA GLY A 19 -13.17 10.08 13.35
C GLY A 19 -12.47 8.72 13.20
N MET A 20 -11.17 8.79 13.06
CA MET A 20 -10.25 7.66 13.12
C MET A 20 -9.23 7.92 14.23
N ASP A 21 -8.98 6.94 15.08
CA ASP A 21 -7.83 6.97 15.98
C ASP A 21 -6.55 6.67 15.17
N PRO A 22 -5.57 7.60 15.08
CA PRO A 22 -4.32 7.34 14.37
C PRO A 22 -3.33 6.50 15.18
N ALA A 23 -3.56 6.23 16.46
CA ALA A 23 -2.63 5.48 17.30
C ALA A 23 -2.26 4.09 16.74
N PRO A 24 -3.17 3.30 16.16
CA PRO A 24 -2.84 2.03 15.51
C PRO A 24 -1.75 2.14 14.44
N ILE A 25 -1.69 3.25 13.70
CA ILE A 25 -0.64 3.45 12.68
C ILE A 25 0.74 3.42 13.32
N GLY A 26 0.94 4.23 14.36
CA GLY A 26 2.22 4.27 15.08
C GLY A 26 2.59 2.95 15.75
N VAL A 27 1.61 2.25 16.31
CA VAL A 27 1.80 0.92 16.91
C VAL A 27 2.23 -0.08 15.84
N MET A 28 1.55 -0.12 14.69
CA MET A 28 1.90 -1.02 13.59
C MET A 28 3.32 -0.76 13.06
N LEU A 29 3.66 0.50 12.76
CA LEU A 29 4.96 0.86 12.20
C LEU A 29 6.14 0.51 13.15
N SER A 30 5.91 0.54 14.46
CA SER A 30 6.92 0.23 15.49
C SER A 30 6.79 -1.17 16.10
N ALA A 31 5.93 -2.02 15.56
CA ALA A 31 5.61 -3.33 16.13
C ALA A 31 6.85 -4.25 16.21
N PRO A 32 7.15 -4.83 17.38
CA PRO A 32 8.30 -5.70 17.54
C PRO A 32 8.05 -7.14 17.03
N ASP A 33 6.80 -7.53 16.85
CA ASP A 33 6.38 -8.88 16.48
C ASP A 33 5.12 -8.85 15.59
N PRO A 34 4.82 -9.96 14.88
CA PRO A 34 3.70 -10.01 13.94
C PRO A 34 2.34 -9.91 14.62
N GLY A 35 2.19 -10.35 15.85
CA GLY A 35 0.93 -10.28 16.59
C GLY A 35 0.53 -8.83 16.88
N THR A 36 1.48 -8.04 17.39
CA THR A 36 1.30 -6.60 17.64
C THR A 36 1.01 -5.84 16.34
N ALA A 37 1.73 -6.15 15.25
CA ALA A 37 1.51 -5.52 13.96
C ALA A 37 0.12 -5.85 13.41
N ASN A 38 -0.29 -7.11 13.47
CA ASN A 38 -1.59 -7.58 13.00
C ASN A 38 -2.76 -6.96 13.78
N GLU A 39 -2.69 -6.89 15.10
CA GLU A 39 -3.72 -6.25 15.91
C GLU A 39 -3.89 -4.77 15.55
N ALA A 40 -2.77 -4.07 15.38
CA ALA A 40 -2.78 -2.66 14.98
C ALA A 40 -3.30 -2.47 13.54
N TYR A 41 -2.98 -3.38 12.61
CA TYR A 41 -3.50 -3.37 11.23
C TYR A 41 -5.03 -3.37 11.19
N TRP A 42 -5.68 -4.21 12.00
CA TRP A 42 -7.15 -4.23 12.09
C TRP A 42 -7.75 -2.91 12.59
N GLY A 43 -7.00 -2.13 13.38
CA GLY A 43 -7.39 -0.78 13.77
C GLY A 43 -7.34 0.24 12.63
N ILE A 44 -6.67 -0.10 11.52
CA ILE A 44 -6.55 0.75 10.32
C ILE A 44 -7.53 0.28 9.24
N GLU A 45 -7.68 -1.02 9.02
CA GLU A 45 -8.51 -1.60 7.96
C GLU A 45 -9.94 -1.06 8.00
N GLY A 46 -10.65 -1.20 9.10
CA GLY A 46 -12.03 -0.74 9.18
C GLY A 46 -12.23 0.75 8.87
N PRO A 47 -11.46 1.66 9.49
CA PRO A 47 -11.60 3.09 9.28
C PRO A 47 -11.08 3.62 7.95
N ALA A 48 -10.03 3.02 7.36
CA ALA A 48 -9.41 3.54 6.14
C ALA A 48 -9.90 2.82 4.87
N PHE A 49 -10.06 1.51 4.94
CA PHE A 49 -10.51 0.68 3.80
C PHE A 49 -11.22 -0.57 4.30
N TYR A 50 -12.12 -1.10 3.48
CA TYR A 50 -12.81 -2.36 3.76
C TYR A 50 -13.30 -3.00 2.46
N SER A 51 -12.92 -4.25 2.21
CA SER A 51 -13.40 -5.01 1.05
C SER A 51 -13.32 -4.24 -0.27
N ARG A 52 -12.21 -3.60 -0.56
CA ARG A 52 -11.95 -2.79 -1.76
C ARG A 52 -12.69 -1.44 -1.80
N TYR A 53 -13.29 -1.01 -0.72
CA TYR A 53 -13.85 0.33 -0.60
C TYR A 53 -12.95 1.20 0.27
N LEU A 54 -12.60 2.39 -0.24
CA LEU A 54 -11.79 3.36 0.48
C LEU A 54 -12.68 4.38 1.19
N GLU A 55 -12.41 4.59 2.47
CA GLU A 55 -13.00 5.64 3.30
C GLU A 55 -12.12 6.91 3.29
N GLU A 56 -12.60 8.05 3.79
CA GLU A 56 -11.83 9.30 3.76
C GLU A 56 -10.46 9.21 4.42
N ALA A 57 -10.31 8.36 5.41
CA ALA A 57 -9.04 8.11 6.08
C ALA A 57 -7.99 7.39 5.18
N ALA A 58 -8.39 6.78 4.07
CA ALA A 58 -7.47 6.07 3.17
C ALA A 58 -6.33 6.97 2.67
N LEU A 59 -6.65 8.20 2.25
CA LEU A 59 -5.65 9.10 1.68
C LEU A 59 -4.56 9.51 2.68
N PRO A 60 -4.87 10.03 3.88
CA PRO A 60 -3.84 10.32 4.87
C PRO A 60 -3.11 9.07 5.38
N VAL A 61 -3.79 7.93 5.52
CA VAL A 61 -3.16 6.65 5.88
C VAL A 61 -2.14 6.25 4.80
N THR A 62 -2.52 6.27 3.51
CA THR A 62 -1.60 5.97 2.40
C THR A 62 -0.35 6.82 2.47
N ARG A 63 -0.49 8.13 2.73
CA ARG A 63 0.65 9.05 2.85
C ARG A 63 1.58 8.67 3.99
N VAL A 64 1.04 8.46 5.18
CA VAL A 64 1.84 8.09 6.35
C VAL A 64 2.58 6.78 6.13
N LEU A 65 1.91 5.76 5.59
CA LEU A 65 2.50 4.44 5.39
C LEU A 65 3.60 4.47 4.32
N VAL A 66 3.35 5.09 3.16
CA VAL A 66 4.37 5.11 2.09
C VAL A 66 5.58 5.96 2.49
N ASP A 67 5.39 7.06 3.22
CA ASP A 67 6.50 7.87 3.73
C ASP A 67 7.31 7.07 4.74
N ALA A 68 6.69 6.43 5.74
CA ALA A 68 7.39 5.62 6.74
C ALA A 68 8.20 4.47 6.12
N VAL A 69 7.63 3.76 5.13
CA VAL A 69 8.33 2.70 4.38
C VAL A 69 9.53 3.27 3.60
N CYS A 70 9.31 4.37 2.87
CA CYS A 70 10.35 4.99 2.05
C CYS A 70 11.50 5.58 2.87
N ASP A 71 11.21 6.12 4.04
CA ASP A 71 12.18 6.77 4.90
C ASP A 71 12.87 5.78 5.86
N GLY A 72 12.42 4.52 5.89
CA GLY A 72 13.01 3.45 6.72
C GLY A 72 12.69 3.59 8.20
N GLU A 73 11.55 4.18 8.54
CA GLU A 73 11.11 4.45 9.92
C GLU A 73 10.33 3.29 10.55
N CYS A 74 10.25 2.15 9.86
CA CYS A 74 9.50 0.98 10.29
C CYS A 74 10.41 -0.09 10.89
N THR A 75 9.88 -0.85 11.84
CA THR A 75 10.45 -2.16 12.19
C THR A 75 10.22 -3.15 11.04
N TYR A 76 10.81 -4.34 11.10
CA TYR A 76 10.55 -5.40 10.10
C TYR A 76 9.06 -5.70 9.97
N TRP A 77 8.38 -6.02 11.07
CA TRP A 77 6.95 -6.31 11.04
C TRP A 77 6.10 -5.10 10.70
N GLY A 78 6.53 -3.91 11.12
CA GLY A 78 5.91 -2.66 10.71
C GLY A 78 5.97 -2.46 9.19
N THR A 79 7.10 -2.79 8.57
CA THR A 79 7.27 -2.73 7.11
C THR A 79 6.35 -3.71 6.39
N VAL A 80 6.31 -4.98 6.85
CA VAL A 80 5.44 -6.02 6.25
C VAL A 80 3.98 -5.58 6.26
N TYR A 81 3.45 -5.21 7.43
CA TYR A 81 2.03 -4.85 7.54
C TYR A 81 1.70 -3.48 6.92
N ALA A 82 2.64 -2.53 6.92
CA ALA A 82 2.45 -1.29 6.17
C ALA A 82 2.35 -1.54 4.67
N MET A 83 3.14 -2.46 4.13
CA MET A 83 3.05 -2.86 2.73
C MET A 83 1.78 -3.65 2.42
N ASP A 84 1.32 -4.54 3.31
CA ASP A 84 0.03 -5.21 3.16
C ASP A 84 -1.11 -4.18 3.06
N ALA A 85 -1.13 -3.19 3.94
CA ALA A 85 -2.11 -2.12 3.88
C ALA A 85 -1.99 -1.28 2.59
N LEU A 86 -0.76 -0.98 2.13
CA LEU A 86 -0.54 -0.26 0.87
C LEU A 86 -0.99 -1.06 -0.35
N VAL A 87 -0.87 -2.39 -0.34
CA VAL A 87 -1.45 -3.25 -1.40
C VAL A 87 -2.95 -3.06 -1.47
N GLU A 88 -3.66 -3.11 -0.33
CA GLU A 88 -5.11 -2.88 -0.26
C GLU A 88 -5.51 -1.46 -0.71
N LEU A 89 -4.75 -0.44 -0.30
CA LEU A 89 -4.99 0.96 -0.61
C LEU A 89 -4.68 1.33 -2.08
N THR A 90 -3.94 0.49 -2.80
CA THR A 90 -3.52 0.72 -4.21
C THR A 90 -4.13 -0.26 -5.20
N CYS A 91 -4.86 -1.27 -4.75
CA CYS A 91 -5.55 -2.20 -5.66
C CYS A 91 -6.69 -1.49 -6.41
N GLU A 92 -7.36 -2.18 -7.32
CA GLU A 92 -8.56 -1.67 -8.00
C GLU A 92 -9.69 -1.47 -6.98
N CYS A 93 -9.70 -0.31 -6.33
CA CYS A 93 -10.63 0.07 -5.27
C CYS A 93 -11.64 1.10 -5.76
N ASP A 94 -12.79 1.16 -5.08
CA ASP A 94 -13.79 2.20 -5.23
C ASP A 94 -13.80 3.11 -3.98
N SER A 95 -14.29 4.36 -4.12
CA SER A 95 -14.63 5.17 -2.96
C SER A 95 -15.88 4.63 -2.29
N ALA A 96 -15.86 4.49 -0.96
CA ALA A 96 -17.03 4.07 -0.20
C ALA A 96 -18.16 5.11 -0.26
N ARG A 97 -17.83 6.37 -0.55
CA ARG A 97 -18.75 7.52 -0.56
C ARG A 97 -18.53 8.43 -1.76
N PRO A 98 -18.68 7.91 -2.99
CA PRO A 98 -18.35 8.68 -4.20
C PRO A 98 -19.18 9.99 -4.32
N GLU A 99 -20.39 10.01 -3.76
CA GLU A 99 -21.26 11.18 -3.76
C GLU A 99 -20.78 12.31 -2.83
N LEU A 100 -19.92 11.98 -1.85
CA LEU A 100 -19.40 12.96 -0.90
C LEU A 100 -17.92 13.30 -1.15
N ASP A 101 -17.14 12.32 -1.59
CA ASP A 101 -15.68 12.42 -1.72
C ASP A 101 -15.23 12.80 -3.14
N GLY A 102 -16.18 12.78 -4.08
CA GLY A 102 -15.82 12.66 -5.49
C GLY A 102 -15.35 11.23 -5.80
N THR A 103 -15.22 10.91 -7.07
CA THR A 103 -14.84 9.56 -7.53
C THR A 103 -13.33 9.37 -7.67
N ASP A 104 -12.53 10.32 -7.20
CA ASP A 104 -11.09 10.38 -7.42
C ASP A 104 -10.25 9.90 -6.22
N LEU A 105 -10.87 9.45 -5.13
CA LEU A 105 -10.14 9.03 -3.91
C LEU A 105 -9.13 7.90 -4.18
N PRO A 106 -9.46 6.82 -4.90
CA PRO A 106 -8.48 5.80 -5.29
C PRO A 106 -7.31 6.38 -6.10
N ASP A 107 -7.61 7.25 -7.09
CA ASP A 107 -6.57 7.90 -7.90
C ASP A 107 -5.65 8.80 -7.07
N ARG A 108 -6.19 9.46 -6.06
CA ARG A 108 -5.42 10.29 -5.12
C ARG A 108 -4.51 9.44 -4.23
N CYS A 109 -4.96 8.28 -3.76
CA CYS A 109 -4.13 7.33 -3.03
C CYS A 109 -2.99 6.82 -3.92
N LEU A 110 -3.28 6.41 -5.16
CA LEU A 110 -2.28 6.03 -6.14
C LEU A 110 -1.29 7.16 -6.44
N ALA A 111 -1.76 8.40 -6.60
CA ALA A 111 -0.88 9.56 -6.85
C ALA A 111 0.12 9.80 -5.72
N VAL A 112 -0.27 9.56 -4.46
CA VAL A 112 0.64 9.63 -3.30
C VAL A 112 1.75 8.59 -3.42
N VAL A 113 1.41 7.34 -3.77
CA VAL A 113 2.40 6.28 -3.96
C VAL A 113 3.28 6.54 -5.18
N ARG A 114 2.72 7.03 -6.31
CA ARG A 114 3.48 7.42 -7.52
C ARG A 114 4.56 8.45 -7.24
N ALA A 115 4.28 9.41 -6.39
CA ALA A 115 5.27 10.42 -6.01
C ALA A 115 6.50 9.82 -5.30
N ARG A 116 6.38 8.60 -4.76
CA ARG A 116 7.46 7.88 -4.06
C ARG A 116 8.05 6.72 -4.89
N LEU A 117 7.58 6.47 -6.11
CA LEU A 117 8.06 5.39 -6.99
C LEU A 117 9.59 5.34 -7.12
N PRO A 118 10.33 6.46 -7.32
CA PRO A 118 11.78 6.38 -7.42
C PRO A 118 12.45 5.74 -6.20
N ARG A 119 11.88 5.97 -5.00
CA ARG A 119 12.38 5.37 -3.76
C ARG A 119 11.92 3.92 -3.61
N LEU A 120 10.69 3.62 -3.95
CA LEU A 120 10.15 2.24 -3.94
C LEU A 120 10.93 1.34 -4.91
N TYR A 121 11.33 1.83 -6.08
CA TYR A 121 12.23 1.10 -7.00
C TYR A 121 13.58 0.77 -6.36
N GLN A 122 14.19 1.73 -5.64
CA GLN A 122 15.45 1.48 -4.94
C GLN A 122 15.30 0.39 -3.87
N ILE A 123 14.20 0.43 -3.11
CA ILE A 123 13.90 -0.60 -2.09
C ILE A 123 13.70 -1.95 -2.78
N LEU A 124 12.93 -2.00 -3.86
CA LEU A 124 12.66 -3.21 -4.65
C LEU A 124 13.93 -3.85 -5.19
N GLU A 125 14.89 -3.05 -5.65
CA GLU A 125 16.17 -3.54 -6.14
C GLU A 125 17.04 -4.18 -5.04
N GLN A 126 16.90 -3.71 -3.81
CA GLN A 126 17.67 -4.14 -2.65
C GLN A 126 16.97 -5.22 -1.80
N ALA A 127 15.66 -5.34 -1.93
CA ALA A 127 14.87 -6.29 -1.16
C ALA A 127 15.23 -7.73 -1.50
N THR A 128 15.44 -8.53 -0.46
CA THR A 128 15.70 -9.98 -0.53
C THR A 128 14.68 -10.79 0.28
N ASP A 129 13.92 -10.14 1.15
CA ASP A 129 12.87 -10.79 1.91
C ASP A 129 11.65 -11.00 1.04
N ASP A 130 11.14 -12.24 0.98
CA ASP A 130 10.10 -12.66 0.06
C ASP A 130 8.74 -11.98 0.33
N MET A 131 8.37 -11.76 1.59
CA MET A 131 7.12 -11.07 1.95
C MET A 131 7.17 -9.60 1.54
N ILE A 132 8.27 -8.92 1.86
CA ILE A 132 8.47 -7.51 1.49
C ILE A 132 8.53 -7.35 -0.02
N LEU A 133 9.25 -8.23 -0.71
CA LEU A 133 9.43 -8.17 -2.16
C LEU A 133 8.12 -8.42 -2.91
N SER A 134 7.34 -9.40 -2.50
CA SER A 134 6.03 -9.71 -3.09
C SER A 134 5.07 -8.51 -3.02
N ASN A 135 4.95 -7.88 -1.85
CA ASN A 135 4.13 -6.70 -1.65
C ASN A 135 4.62 -5.50 -2.46
N LEU A 136 5.95 -5.26 -2.48
CA LEU A 136 6.53 -4.18 -3.29
C LEU A 136 6.24 -4.34 -4.78
N ILE A 137 6.32 -5.56 -5.32
CA ILE A 137 6.00 -5.85 -6.72
C ILE A 137 4.55 -5.42 -7.00
N THR A 138 3.61 -5.78 -6.13
CA THR A 138 2.20 -5.41 -6.27
C THR A 138 2.00 -3.89 -6.20
N ILE A 139 2.57 -3.23 -5.19
CA ILE A 139 2.43 -1.78 -4.98
C ILE A 139 2.98 -1.01 -6.17
N VAL A 140 4.21 -1.34 -6.61
CA VAL A 140 4.85 -0.66 -7.74
C VAL A 140 4.08 -0.92 -9.03
N HIS A 141 3.62 -2.16 -9.27
CA HIS A 141 2.81 -2.49 -10.44
C HIS A 141 1.49 -1.71 -10.48
N ASN A 142 0.82 -1.56 -9.34
CA ASN A 142 -0.45 -0.81 -9.26
C ASN A 142 -0.25 0.70 -9.45
N ALA A 143 0.87 1.23 -8.94
CA ALA A 143 1.15 2.66 -8.97
C ALA A 143 1.80 3.13 -10.27
N GLU A 144 2.53 2.28 -11.00
CA GLU A 144 3.22 2.65 -12.24
C GLU A 144 2.24 2.75 -13.42
N ASP A 145 2.12 3.94 -13.98
CA ASP A 145 1.22 4.20 -15.12
C ASP A 145 1.85 3.87 -16.48
N ASP A 146 3.19 3.95 -16.57
CA ASP A 146 3.89 3.69 -17.82
C ASP A 146 3.99 2.19 -18.10
N THR A 147 3.16 1.70 -19.01
CA THR A 147 3.10 0.27 -19.38
C THR A 147 4.45 -0.29 -19.80
N PRO A 148 5.26 0.35 -20.66
CA PRO A 148 6.61 -0.12 -20.97
C PRO A 148 7.53 -0.27 -19.76
N THR A 149 7.52 0.71 -18.86
CA THR A 149 8.32 0.66 -17.61
C THR A 149 7.86 -0.49 -16.71
N ARG A 150 6.57 -0.68 -16.57
CA ARG A 150 5.96 -1.76 -15.79
C ARG A 150 6.35 -3.13 -16.35
N GLN A 151 6.27 -3.32 -17.66
CA GLN A 151 6.67 -4.57 -18.32
C GLN A 151 8.17 -4.84 -18.16
N ALA A 152 9.01 -3.85 -18.42
CA ALA A 152 10.47 -3.98 -18.27
C ALA A 152 10.85 -4.36 -16.83
N LEU A 153 10.14 -3.82 -15.82
CA LEU A 153 10.33 -4.19 -14.43
C LEU A 153 10.00 -5.67 -14.20
N LEU A 154 8.82 -6.12 -14.62
CA LEU A 154 8.39 -7.51 -14.44
C LEU A 154 9.32 -8.50 -15.16
N GLU A 155 9.77 -8.17 -16.37
CA GLU A 155 10.75 -8.98 -17.10
C GLU A 155 12.11 -9.01 -16.39
N LYS A 156 12.56 -7.90 -15.80
CA LYS A 156 13.79 -7.86 -15.00
C LYS A 156 13.66 -8.75 -13.76
N LEU A 157 12.53 -8.66 -13.06
CA LEU A 157 12.26 -9.46 -11.87
C LEU A 157 12.13 -10.96 -12.20
N SER A 158 11.50 -11.33 -13.30
CA SER A 158 11.36 -12.75 -13.71
C SER A 158 12.69 -13.46 -13.98
N ARG A 159 13.79 -12.70 -14.14
CA ARG A 159 15.15 -13.23 -14.31
C ARG A 159 15.94 -13.33 -13.01
N ARG A 160 15.39 -12.84 -11.90
CA ARG A 160 16.00 -12.98 -10.57
C ARG A 160 15.73 -14.39 -10.03
N ASP A 161 16.61 -14.85 -9.17
CA ASP A 161 16.35 -16.01 -8.31
C ASP A 161 15.42 -15.54 -7.17
N LEU A 162 14.14 -15.77 -7.34
CA LEU A 162 13.07 -15.31 -6.46
C LEU A 162 12.53 -16.48 -5.65
N ASP A 163 12.20 -16.22 -4.40
CA ASP A 163 11.43 -17.16 -3.59
C ASP A 163 9.97 -17.26 -4.06
N VAL A 164 9.22 -18.20 -3.49
CA VAL A 164 7.92 -18.64 -4.03
C VAL A 164 6.90 -17.52 -4.14
N LEU A 165 6.74 -16.69 -3.08
CA LEU A 165 5.73 -15.61 -3.08
C LEU A 165 6.01 -14.56 -4.15
N SER A 166 7.27 -14.13 -4.23
CA SER A 166 7.70 -13.12 -5.21
C SER A 166 7.64 -13.65 -6.65
N ALA A 167 7.99 -14.91 -6.88
CA ALA A 167 7.91 -15.54 -8.20
C ALA A 167 6.45 -15.68 -8.66
N ASP A 168 5.54 -16.09 -7.77
CA ASP A 168 4.11 -16.17 -8.03
C ASP A 168 3.52 -14.79 -8.31
N GLU A 169 3.95 -13.76 -7.58
CA GLU A 169 3.49 -12.40 -7.80
C GLU A 169 3.92 -11.85 -9.17
N VAL A 170 5.19 -12.02 -9.55
CA VAL A 170 5.67 -11.63 -10.89
C VAL A 170 4.85 -12.33 -11.98
N SER A 171 4.61 -13.63 -11.82
CA SER A 171 3.83 -14.41 -12.79
C SER A 171 2.38 -13.89 -12.90
N ARG A 172 1.76 -13.56 -11.77
CA ARG A 172 0.40 -13.00 -11.71
C ARG A 172 0.32 -11.64 -12.40
N GLN A 173 1.28 -10.75 -12.14
CA GLN A 173 1.29 -9.43 -12.75
C GLN A 173 1.57 -9.48 -14.25
N LEU A 174 2.47 -10.36 -14.72
CA LEU A 174 2.70 -10.59 -16.15
C LEU A 174 1.41 -11.08 -16.86
N ALA A 175 0.67 -11.98 -16.23
CA ALA A 175 -0.61 -12.46 -16.78
C ALA A 175 -1.64 -11.32 -16.92
N LYS A 176 -1.71 -10.40 -15.94
CA LYS A 176 -2.57 -9.21 -16.00
C LYS A 176 -2.18 -8.29 -17.16
N GLU A 177 -0.88 -8.04 -17.37
CA GLU A 177 -0.41 -7.20 -18.48
C GLU A 177 -0.78 -7.79 -19.84
N HIS A 178 -0.64 -9.10 -20.04
CA HIS A 178 -1.07 -9.76 -21.28
C HIS A 178 -2.57 -9.58 -21.53
N GLN A 179 -3.41 -9.76 -20.50
CA GLN A 179 -4.87 -9.58 -20.63
C GLN A 179 -5.28 -8.13 -20.95
N ARG A 180 -4.50 -7.14 -20.50
CA ARG A 180 -4.75 -5.72 -20.82
C ARG A 180 -4.43 -5.37 -22.28
N GLN A 181 -3.47 -6.06 -22.90
CA GLN A 181 -3.08 -5.83 -24.30
C GLN A 181 -4.03 -6.46 -25.31
N GLU A 182 -4.82 -7.44 -24.89
CA GLU A 182 -5.80 -8.14 -25.75
C GLU A 182 -7.16 -7.42 -25.82
N LYS A 183 -7.36 -6.37 -25.04
CA LYS A 183 -8.59 -5.55 -25.00
C LYS A 183 -8.46 -4.25 -25.74
#